data_135eea9d4809f4c84534a34912bac55c
#
_entry.id   135eea9d4809f4c84534a34912bac55c
#
_cell.length_a   1.000
_cell.length_b   1.000
_cell.length_c   1.000
_cell.angle_alpha   90.00
_cell.angle_beta   90.00
_cell.angle_gamma   90.00
#
_symmetry.space_group_name_H-M   'P 1'
#
loop_
_entity.id
_entity.type
_entity.pdbx_description
1 polymer ?
#
loop_
_entity_poly.entity_id
_entity_poly.type
_entity_poly.pdbx_seq_one_letter_code
_entity_poly.pdbx_strand_id
1 'polypeptide(L)'
;DYGRTVTDTADAYHAALGIVTMATTIGAFGSINTTGDDEQGLRFWPLILGPSGTAHKTTAVNGAQTVIDTCGTLLGRASSIKVASDSTIQAMKRDIAPFHNTPTYMALDEIQDKFRDIMDNRGSWNGFDAGLCKLFSGEVEMTRRITTEGVDRANAHLNVILTGIY
;
A
#
# COMPACT_ATOMS: atom_id res chain seq x y z
N ASP A 1 20.67 2.19 8.84
CA ASP A 1 21.14 3.47 9.38
C ASP A 1 20.77 4.71 8.58
N TYR A 2 20.44 4.58 7.29
CA TYR A 2 20.07 5.75 6.46
C TYR A 2 18.90 6.56 7.08
N GLY A 3 17.87 5.92 7.57
CA GLY A 3 16.73 6.59 8.20
C GLY A 3 17.14 7.49 9.37
N ARG A 4 18.03 7.01 10.24
CA ARG A 4 18.53 7.79 11.39
C ARG A 4 19.37 8.99 11.00
N THR A 5 20.00 8.95 9.84
CA THR A 5 20.83 10.06 9.36
C THR A 5 20.00 11.19 8.76
N VAL A 6 18.83 10.91 8.26
CA VAL A 6 17.96 11.89 7.56
C VAL A 6 16.76 12.36 8.37
N THR A 7 16.35 11.60 9.39
CA THR A 7 15.20 11.96 10.23
C THR A 7 15.41 11.53 11.68
N ASP A 8 14.76 12.20 12.61
CA ASP A 8 14.68 11.86 14.03
C ASP A 8 13.49 10.95 14.37
N THR A 9 12.91 10.32 13.35
CA THR A 9 11.78 9.39 13.50
C THR A 9 12.21 8.14 14.26
N ALA A 10 11.28 7.56 15.02
CA ALA A 10 11.53 6.35 15.79
C ALA A 10 12.01 5.17 14.93
N ASP A 11 13.01 4.43 15.41
CA ASP A 11 13.63 3.28 14.73
C ASP A 11 12.63 2.24 14.25
N ALA A 12 11.56 2.01 15.04
CA ALA A 12 10.50 1.08 14.67
C ALA A 12 9.79 1.48 13.36
N TYR A 13 9.63 2.79 13.12
CA TYR A 13 9.03 3.28 11.87
C TYR A 13 9.97 3.03 10.69
N HIS A 14 11.26 3.32 10.86
CA HIS A 14 12.26 3.03 9.82
C HIS A 14 12.37 1.54 9.52
N ALA A 15 12.26 0.68 10.52
CA ALA A 15 12.26 -0.77 10.32
C ALA A 15 11.04 -1.22 9.50
N ALA A 16 9.85 -0.78 9.88
CA ALA A 16 8.61 -1.11 9.15
C ALA A 16 8.67 -0.60 7.70
N LEU A 17 9.10 0.65 7.50
CA LEU A 17 9.24 1.26 6.19
C LEU A 17 10.31 0.57 5.34
N GLY A 18 11.42 0.15 5.95
CA GLY A 18 12.46 -0.62 5.28
C GLY A 18 11.95 -1.96 4.76
N ILE A 19 11.13 -2.66 5.55
CA ILE A 19 10.50 -3.93 5.13
C ILE A 19 9.55 -3.70 3.94
N VAL A 20 8.69 -2.66 4.00
CA VAL A 20 7.79 -2.33 2.89
C VAL A 20 8.57 -1.96 1.62
N THR A 21 9.62 -1.15 1.77
CA THR A 21 10.48 -0.76 0.66
C THR A 21 11.11 -1.99 0.00
N MET A 22 11.65 -2.91 0.81
CA MET A 22 12.21 -4.17 0.31
C MET A 22 11.13 -5.04 -0.35
N ALA A 23 9.98 -5.21 0.29
CA ALA A 23 8.88 -6.00 -0.26
C ALA A 23 8.40 -5.44 -1.62
N THR A 24 8.36 -4.12 -1.76
CA THR A 24 7.96 -3.47 -3.00
C THR A 24 9.02 -3.61 -4.09
N THR A 25 10.28 -3.43 -3.75
CA THR A 25 11.38 -3.47 -4.74
C THR A 25 11.76 -4.90 -5.13
N ILE A 26 11.85 -5.82 -4.16
CA ILE A 26 12.21 -7.21 -4.39
C ILE A 26 11.04 -8.01 -4.93
N GLY A 27 9.81 -7.69 -4.53
CA GLY A 27 8.59 -8.35 -5.00
C GLY A 27 8.41 -8.31 -6.53
N ALA A 28 9.15 -7.42 -7.21
CA ALA A 28 9.25 -7.42 -8.67
C ALA A 28 10.00 -8.65 -9.24
N PHE A 29 10.81 -9.32 -8.43
CA PHE A 29 11.75 -10.34 -8.86
C PHE A 29 11.49 -11.73 -8.25
N GLY A 30 10.60 -11.81 -7.27
CA GLY A 30 10.40 -13.07 -6.56
C GLY A 30 9.09 -13.15 -5.81
N SER A 31 8.67 -14.37 -5.61
CA SER A 31 7.60 -14.80 -4.73
C SER A 31 8.18 -15.69 -3.63
N ILE A 32 7.48 -15.81 -2.52
CA ILE A 32 7.81 -16.80 -1.49
C ILE A 32 6.97 -18.05 -1.80
N ASN A 33 7.66 -19.16 -2.02
CA ASN A 33 7.00 -20.44 -2.11
C ASN A 33 6.74 -20.95 -0.69
N THR A 34 5.49 -20.91 -0.27
CA THR A 34 5.04 -21.55 0.98
C THR A 34 4.75 -23.03 0.72
N THR A 35 4.61 -23.83 1.76
CA THR A 35 4.31 -25.27 1.66
C THR A 35 3.05 -25.54 0.83
N GLY A 36 3.22 -25.75 -0.47
CA GLY A 36 2.15 -25.94 -1.45
C GLY A 36 2.51 -25.30 -2.78
N ASP A 37 1.67 -25.46 -3.77
CA ASP A 37 1.87 -24.92 -5.13
C ASP A 37 1.53 -23.42 -5.25
N ASP A 38 1.23 -22.74 -4.13
CA ASP A 38 0.83 -21.34 -4.12
C ASP A 38 2.04 -20.41 -3.98
N GLU A 39 2.37 -19.72 -5.05
CA GLU A 39 3.30 -18.60 -5.02
C GLU A 39 2.65 -17.39 -4.35
N GLN A 40 3.21 -16.97 -3.21
CA GLN A 40 2.77 -15.74 -2.55
C GLN A 40 3.74 -14.59 -2.86
N GLY A 41 3.21 -13.53 -3.43
CA GLY A 41 3.96 -12.29 -3.59
C GLY A 41 4.33 -11.66 -2.24
N LEU A 42 5.44 -10.96 -2.20
CA LEU A 42 5.89 -10.23 -1.01
C LEU A 42 4.95 -9.05 -0.75
N ARG A 43 4.00 -9.24 0.17
CA ARG A 43 3.05 -8.21 0.61
C ARG A 43 3.25 -7.92 2.08
N PHE A 44 3.40 -6.64 2.39
CA PHE A 44 3.54 -6.20 3.77
C PHE A 44 2.74 -4.91 4.01
N TRP A 45 1.82 -4.94 4.97
CA TRP A 45 0.91 -3.85 5.29
C TRP A 45 1.05 -3.44 6.77
N PRO A 46 2.05 -2.66 7.13
CA PRO A 46 2.20 -2.19 8.50
C PRO A 46 1.20 -1.10 8.83
N LEU A 47 0.72 -1.11 10.07
CA LEU A 47 0.01 -0.01 10.70
C LEU A 47 0.96 0.70 11.67
N ILE A 48 1.25 1.96 11.38
CA ILE A 48 2.13 2.80 12.19
C ILE A 48 1.28 3.81 12.96
N LEU A 49 1.21 3.64 14.26
CA LEU A 49 0.51 4.54 15.15
C LEU A 49 1.49 5.40 15.93
N GLY A 50 1.15 6.67 16.12
CA GLY A 50 1.96 7.58 16.91
C GLY A 50 1.27 8.92 17.12
N PRO A 51 1.72 9.71 18.12
CA PRO A 51 1.14 11.02 18.39
C PRO A 51 1.25 11.95 17.18
N SER A 52 0.30 12.86 17.07
CA SER A 52 0.31 13.87 16.01
C SER A 52 1.47 14.86 16.21
N GLY A 53 2.07 15.30 15.13
CA GLY A 53 3.07 16.36 15.08
C GLY A 53 4.48 15.99 15.59
N THR A 54 4.60 15.06 16.53
CA THR A 54 5.89 14.75 17.17
C THR A 54 6.53 13.45 16.66
N ALA A 55 5.76 12.57 16.04
CA ALA A 55 6.25 11.27 15.62
C ALA A 55 6.88 11.25 14.22
N HIS A 56 6.86 12.38 13.51
CA HIS A 56 7.43 12.55 12.15
C HIS A 56 7.09 11.42 11.16
N LYS A 57 5.92 10.78 11.34
CA LYS A 57 5.46 9.63 10.53
C LYS A 57 5.46 9.94 9.04
N THR A 58 4.87 11.07 8.67
CA THR A 58 4.76 11.50 7.27
C THR A 58 6.13 11.73 6.63
N THR A 59 7.09 12.27 7.38
CA THR A 59 8.48 12.44 6.89
C THR A 59 9.13 11.10 6.57
N ALA A 60 8.97 10.12 7.47
CA ALA A 60 9.51 8.78 7.26
C ALA A 60 8.83 8.07 6.07
N VAL A 61 7.51 8.17 5.94
CA VAL A 61 6.74 7.62 4.81
C VAL A 61 7.18 8.23 3.48
N ASN A 62 7.36 9.55 3.43
CA ASN A 62 7.84 10.23 2.23
C ASN A 62 9.27 9.79 1.86
N GLY A 63 10.12 9.56 2.86
CA GLY A 63 11.47 9.00 2.64
C GLY A 63 11.43 7.62 1.99
N ALA A 64 10.60 6.72 2.50
CA ALA A 64 10.40 5.39 1.92
C ALA A 64 9.85 5.48 0.48
N GLN A 65 8.88 6.33 0.24
CA GLN A 65 8.32 6.56 -1.09
C GLN A 65 9.39 7.04 -2.07
N THR A 66 10.24 7.98 -1.66
CA THR A 66 11.35 8.46 -2.50
C THR A 66 12.31 7.34 -2.89
N VAL A 67 12.63 6.45 -1.96
CA VAL A 67 13.49 5.29 -2.24
C VAL A 67 12.80 4.34 -3.22
N ILE A 68 11.52 4.03 -3.03
CA ILE A 68 10.75 3.15 -3.91
C ILE A 68 10.69 3.74 -5.33
N ASP A 69 10.40 5.02 -5.47
CA ASP A 69 10.32 5.70 -6.77
C ASP A 69 11.67 5.71 -7.48
N THR A 70 12.75 5.94 -6.73
CA THR A 70 14.10 5.89 -7.28
C THR A 70 14.45 4.49 -7.76
N CYS A 71 14.20 3.46 -6.96
CA CYS A 71 14.38 2.07 -7.34
C CYS A 71 13.50 1.69 -8.54
N GLY A 72 12.25 2.14 -8.55
CA GLY A 72 11.32 1.91 -9.66
C GLY A 72 11.83 2.50 -10.97
N THR A 73 12.38 3.70 -10.93
CA THR A 73 12.98 4.35 -12.09
C THR A 73 14.20 3.56 -12.59
N LEU A 74 15.06 3.12 -11.68
CA LEU A 74 16.29 2.39 -12.03
C LEU A 74 16.01 0.97 -12.54
N LEU A 75 15.01 0.29 -11.95
CA LEU A 75 14.69 -1.10 -12.25
C LEU A 75 13.56 -1.24 -13.29
N GLY A 76 12.82 -0.17 -13.55
CA GLY A 76 11.69 -0.17 -14.48
C GLY A 76 10.52 -1.06 -14.05
N ARG A 77 10.40 -1.40 -12.76
CA ARG A 77 9.46 -2.43 -12.29
C ARG A 77 8.64 -2.11 -11.05
N ALA A 78 9.04 -1.13 -10.26
CA ALA A 78 8.28 -0.71 -9.09
C ALA A 78 7.75 0.70 -9.28
N SER A 79 6.61 0.98 -8.69
CA SER A 79 5.98 2.29 -8.73
C SER A 79 5.38 2.64 -7.38
N SER A 80 5.14 3.90 -7.13
CA SER A 80 4.39 4.34 -5.96
C SER A 80 3.08 5.00 -6.38
N ILE A 81 2.04 4.76 -5.60
CA ILE A 81 0.72 5.35 -5.80
C ILE A 81 0.38 6.18 -4.58
N LYS A 82 0.07 7.45 -4.76
CA LYS A 82 -0.55 8.28 -3.73
C LYS A 82 -2.07 8.21 -3.88
N VAL A 83 -2.72 7.71 -2.83
CA VAL A 83 -4.17 7.72 -2.75
C VAL A 83 -4.58 8.92 -1.92
N ALA A 84 -5.53 9.72 -2.43
CA ALA A 84 -6.08 10.84 -1.68
C ALA A 84 -6.86 10.33 -0.46
N SER A 85 -6.88 11.13 0.60
CA SER A 85 -7.48 10.75 1.89
C SER A 85 -8.99 10.48 1.79
N ASP A 86 -9.65 11.04 0.80
CA ASP A 86 -11.08 10.92 0.51
C ASP A 86 -11.42 9.94 -0.63
N SER A 87 -10.42 9.17 -1.11
CA SER A 87 -10.63 8.21 -2.19
C SER A 87 -11.65 7.16 -1.82
N THR A 88 -12.55 6.87 -2.74
CA THR A 88 -13.44 5.70 -2.66
C THR A 88 -12.68 4.44 -3.08
N ILE A 89 -13.22 3.25 -2.71
CA ILE A 89 -12.63 1.98 -3.15
C ILE A 89 -12.57 1.87 -4.69
N GLN A 90 -13.54 2.42 -5.39
CA GLN A 90 -13.57 2.42 -6.85
C GLN A 90 -12.47 3.31 -7.44
N ALA A 91 -12.25 4.49 -6.85
CA ALA A 91 -11.17 5.36 -7.25
C ALA A 91 -9.81 4.68 -7.05
N MET A 92 -9.59 4.08 -5.86
CA MET A 92 -8.37 3.35 -5.56
C MET A 92 -8.13 2.19 -6.53
N LYS A 93 -9.17 1.41 -6.84
CA LYS A 93 -9.07 0.32 -7.83
C LYS A 93 -8.66 0.83 -9.20
N ARG A 94 -9.26 1.94 -9.65
CA ARG A 94 -8.90 2.56 -10.92
C ARG A 94 -7.45 3.01 -10.96
N ASP A 95 -6.97 3.56 -9.84
CA ASP A 95 -5.59 4.06 -9.76
C ASP A 95 -4.56 2.92 -9.72
N ILE A 96 -4.94 1.75 -9.20
CA ILE A 96 -4.09 0.55 -9.15
C ILE A 96 -4.13 -0.23 -10.47
N ALA A 97 -5.23 -0.22 -11.20
CA ALA A 97 -5.42 -1.05 -12.41
C ALA A 97 -4.30 -0.94 -13.46
N PRO A 98 -3.72 0.25 -13.75
CA PRO A 98 -2.62 0.37 -14.70
C PRO A 98 -1.34 -0.38 -14.30
N PHE A 99 -1.22 -0.78 -13.03
CA PHE A 99 -0.03 -1.43 -12.46
C PHE A 99 -0.19 -2.95 -12.35
N HIS A 100 -0.92 -3.56 -13.27
CA HIS A 100 -1.12 -5.00 -13.31
C HIS A 100 0.22 -5.75 -13.29
N ASN A 101 0.35 -6.72 -12.38
CA ASN A 101 1.58 -7.50 -12.15
C ASN A 101 2.84 -6.67 -11.84
N THR A 102 2.68 -5.40 -11.50
CA THR A 102 3.77 -4.54 -11.06
C THR A 102 3.66 -4.33 -9.56
N PRO A 103 4.74 -4.54 -8.79
CA PRO A 103 4.74 -4.20 -7.38
C PRO A 103 4.46 -2.71 -7.20
N THR A 104 3.50 -2.40 -6.36
CA THR A 104 3.08 -1.03 -6.09
C THR A 104 3.10 -0.74 -4.62
N TYR A 105 3.25 0.53 -4.29
CA TYR A 105 3.28 1.03 -2.95
C TYR A 105 2.23 2.13 -2.78
N MET A 106 1.53 2.09 -1.66
CA MET A 106 0.54 3.08 -1.32
C MET A 106 0.69 3.49 0.16
N ALA A 107 0.60 4.77 0.44
CA ALA A 107 0.54 5.29 1.80
C ALA A 107 -0.84 5.89 2.07
N LEU A 108 -1.49 5.41 3.12
CA LEU A 108 -2.76 5.93 3.63
C LEU A 108 -2.52 6.59 4.98
N ASP A 109 -2.67 7.88 5.03
CA ASP A 109 -2.57 8.67 6.27
C ASP A 109 -3.94 8.80 6.94
N GLU A 110 -3.94 9.07 8.25
CA GLU A 110 -5.14 9.28 9.06
C GLU A 110 -6.15 8.12 8.96
N ILE A 111 -5.64 6.88 8.99
CA ILE A 111 -6.45 5.68 8.77
C ILE A 111 -7.55 5.49 9.84
N GLN A 112 -7.44 6.14 11.01
CA GLN A 112 -8.45 6.06 12.08
C GLN A 112 -9.83 6.53 11.62
N ASP A 113 -9.90 7.57 10.79
CA ASP A 113 -11.19 8.06 10.27
C ASP A 113 -11.79 7.09 9.25
N LYS A 114 -10.94 6.46 8.47
CA LYS A 114 -11.34 5.43 7.51
C LYS A 114 -11.82 4.15 8.19
N PHE A 115 -11.16 3.73 9.26
CA PHE A 115 -11.64 2.61 10.07
C PHE A 115 -12.98 2.93 10.73
N ARG A 116 -13.19 4.17 11.19
CA ARG A 116 -14.49 4.61 11.71
C ARG A 116 -15.57 4.51 10.63
N ASP A 117 -15.31 5.00 9.43
CA ASP A 117 -16.24 4.90 8.29
C ASP A 117 -16.64 3.44 8.00
N ILE A 118 -15.66 2.52 8.03
CA ILE A 118 -15.88 1.09 7.83
C ILE A 118 -16.78 0.53 8.96
N MET A 119 -16.44 0.82 10.22
CA MET A 119 -17.16 0.29 11.39
C MET A 119 -18.57 0.84 11.50
N ASP A 120 -18.75 2.11 11.21
CA ASP A 120 -20.06 2.78 11.25
C ASP A 120 -20.91 2.49 10.01
N ASN A 121 -20.35 1.78 9.04
CA ASN A 121 -20.99 1.49 7.76
C ASN A 121 -21.43 2.78 7.02
N ARG A 122 -20.62 3.82 7.08
CA ARG A 122 -20.88 5.17 6.57
C ARG A 122 -19.68 5.65 5.74
N GLY A 123 -19.88 6.81 5.10
CA GLY A 123 -18.80 7.48 4.37
C GLY A 123 -18.34 6.75 3.11
N SER A 124 -17.22 7.21 2.58
CA SER A 124 -16.64 6.73 1.31
C SER A 124 -15.99 5.34 1.44
N TRP A 125 -15.76 4.87 2.66
CA TRP A 125 -15.10 3.61 2.98
C TRP A 125 -16.05 2.51 3.46
N ASN A 126 -17.34 2.74 3.35
CA ASN A 126 -18.34 1.72 3.60
C ASN A 126 -18.11 0.48 2.71
N GLY A 127 -18.04 -0.72 3.30
CA GLY A 127 -17.78 -1.96 2.59
C GLY A 127 -16.33 -2.12 2.07
N PHE A 128 -15.41 -1.29 2.55
CA PHE A 128 -14.02 -1.33 2.15
C PHE A 128 -13.25 -2.51 2.75
N ASP A 129 -13.69 -3.05 3.86
CA ASP A 129 -13.12 -4.20 4.56
C ASP A 129 -12.91 -5.41 3.65
N ALA A 130 -13.96 -5.84 2.97
CA ALA A 130 -13.88 -6.94 2.01
C ALA A 130 -12.96 -6.61 0.83
N GLY A 131 -12.93 -5.34 0.40
CA GLY A 131 -12.03 -4.87 -0.65
C GLY A 131 -10.57 -4.89 -0.23
N LEU A 132 -10.26 -4.46 1.00
CA LEU A 132 -8.92 -4.51 1.57
C LEU A 132 -8.43 -5.94 1.74
N CYS A 133 -9.25 -6.84 2.27
CA CYS A 133 -8.91 -8.25 2.39
C CYS A 133 -8.54 -8.88 1.05
N LYS A 134 -9.32 -8.62 0.01
CA LYS A 134 -9.02 -9.08 -1.35
C LYS A 134 -7.73 -8.48 -1.89
N LEU A 135 -7.50 -7.19 -1.70
CA LEU A 135 -6.25 -6.54 -2.10
C LEU A 135 -5.05 -7.14 -1.38
N PHE A 136 -5.18 -7.45 -0.10
CA PHE A 136 -4.12 -8.09 0.68
C PHE A 136 -3.84 -9.52 0.23
N SER A 137 -4.87 -10.33 -0.01
CA SER A 137 -4.70 -11.72 -0.47
C SER A 137 -4.23 -11.81 -1.93
N GLY A 138 -4.29 -10.73 -2.67
CA GLY A 138 -3.91 -10.72 -4.09
C GLY A 138 -4.94 -11.39 -5.01
N GLU A 139 -6.09 -11.77 -4.45
CA GLU A 139 -7.19 -12.38 -5.19
C GLU A 139 -8.00 -11.36 -6.01
N VAL A 140 -7.49 -10.17 -6.20
CA VAL A 140 -8.27 -9.12 -6.83
C VAL A 140 -8.35 -9.31 -8.33
N GLU A 141 -9.29 -10.10 -8.72
CA GLU A 141 -10.03 -9.80 -9.93
C GLU A 141 -10.78 -8.48 -9.69
N MET A 142 -10.17 -7.37 -10.03
CA MET A 142 -10.88 -6.10 -10.06
C MET A 142 -11.80 -6.10 -11.27
N THR A 143 -12.90 -6.84 -11.15
CA THR A 143 -13.91 -6.87 -12.21
C THR A 143 -14.73 -5.60 -12.13
N ARG A 144 -14.40 -4.61 -12.92
CA ARG A 144 -15.30 -3.51 -13.21
C ARG A 144 -16.05 -3.83 -14.50
N ARG A 145 -17.30 -4.21 -14.36
CA ARG A 145 -18.21 -4.27 -15.49
C ARG A 145 -18.76 -2.86 -15.74
N ILE A 146 -18.09 -2.10 -16.55
CA ILE A 146 -18.70 -0.94 -17.20
C ILE A 146 -19.28 -1.45 -18.51
N THR A 147 -20.54 -1.15 -18.76
CA THR A 147 -21.29 -1.64 -19.92
C THR A 147 -20.71 -1.23 -21.29
N THR A 148 -19.66 -0.41 -21.29
CA THR A 148 -19.06 0.14 -22.51
C THR A 148 -17.54 -0.13 -22.66
N GLU A 149 -16.82 -0.56 -21.62
CA GLU A 149 -15.35 -0.59 -21.63
C GLU A 149 -14.69 -1.94 -21.29
N GLY A 150 -15.45 -3.02 -21.23
CA GLY A 150 -14.88 -4.34 -20.95
C GLY A 150 -14.63 -4.64 -19.47
N VAL A 151 -13.99 -5.77 -19.19
CA VAL A 151 -13.62 -6.25 -17.84
C VAL A 151 -12.15 -5.97 -17.63
N ASP A 152 -11.82 -5.00 -16.78
CA ASP A 152 -10.45 -4.78 -16.35
C ASP A 152 -10.11 -5.75 -15.21
N ARG A 153 -9.14 -6.62 -15.46
CA ARG A 153 -8.58 -7.53 -14.45
C ARG A 153 -7.22 -6.99 -14.04
N ALA A 154 -7.05 -6.68 -12.77
CA ALA A 154 -5.74 -6.30 -12.25
C ALA A 154 -5.35 -7.25 -11.11
N ASN A 155 -4.18 -7.83 -11.22
CA ASN A 155 -3.54 -8.53 -10.11
C ASN A 155 -2.59 -7.53 -9.44
N ALA A 156 -2.95 -7.07 -8.25
CA ALA A 156 -2.20 -6.03 -7.57
C ALA A 156 -1.19 -6.63 -6.59
N HIS A 157 0.10 -6.46 -6.88
CA HIS A 157 1.17 -6.65 -5.89
C HIS A 157 1.31 -5.38 -5.05
N LEU A 158 0.31 -5.11 -4.21
CA LEU A 158 0.22 -3.87 -3.46
C LEU A 158 0.81 -4.01 -2.07
N ASN A 159 1.77 -3.16 -1.75
CA ASN A 159 2.24 -2.91 -0.39
C ASN A 159 1.66 -1.59 0.12
N VAL A 160 1.12 -1.58 1.33
CA VAL A 160 0.45 -0.42 1.90
C VAL A 160 1.06 -0.06 3.23
N ILE A 161 1.33 1.22 3.43
CA ILE A 161 1.56 1.75 4.77
C ILE A 161 0.31 2.48 5.24
N LEU A 162 -0.15 2.09 6.40
CA LEU A 162 -1.23 2.72 7.12
C LEU A 162 -0.64 3.54 8.25
N THR A 163 -0.95 4.83 8.30
CA THR A 163 -0.54 5.68 9.41
C THR A 163 -1.74 6.24 10.15
N GLY A 164 -1.63 6.39 11.46
CA GLY A 164 -2.72 6.89 12.29
C GLY A 164 -2.24 7.55 13.56
N ILE A 165 -3.19 8.14 14.29
CA ILE A 165 -3.01 8.77 15.60
C ILE A 165 -3.68 7.89 16.65
N TYR A 166 -3.03 7.76 17.83
CA TYR A 166 -3.65 7.15 19.02
C TYR A 166 -3.86 8.18 20.12
#